data_b9e44e471bc6d6473ef94ff3344b0a65
#
_entry.id   b9e44e471bc6d6473ef94ff3344b0a65
#
_cell.length_a   1.000
_cell.length_b   1.000
_cell.length_c   1.000
_cell.angle_alpha   90.00
_cell.angle_beta   90.00
_cell.angle_gamma   90.00
#
_symmetry.space_group_name_H-M   'P 1'
#
loop_
_entity.id
_entity.type
_entity.pdbx_description
1 polymer ?
#
loop_
_entity_poly.entity_id
_entity_poly.type
_entity_poly.pdbx_seq_one_letter_code
_entity_poly.pdbx_strand_id
1 'polypeptide(L)'
;MMRHVAGADQDTDDERVTAAVAAAQHGDETAFRTVYRTVHPRLLAYVRTLVGDADAEDVASEAWLQITRDLGRFTGDADRFRGWTATIARNRALDHIRKVGRRPLPGGDETVLHGIPDRSDTADEALASLATGRAMALISRLPADQAEAVVLRAVVGLDAKSAAQVLGKRPGAVRTSAHRGLRRLAELLEDDTASDGVTFAGAPTQKDVR
;
A
#
# COMPACT_ATOMS: atom_id res chain seq x y z
N MET A 1 -17.54 -17.68 -13.69
CA MET A 1 -18.31 -16.51 -14.12
C MET A 1 -18.04 -15.25 -13.27
N MET A 2 -16.97 -15.20 -12.45
CA MET A 2 -16.64 -14.07 -11.54
C MET A 2 -15.57 -13.08 -12.04
N ARG A 3 -15.01 -13.24 -13.25
CA ARG A 3 -13.93 -12.37 -13.77
C ARG A 3 -14.41 -11.09 -14.51
N HIS A 4 -15.71 -10.99 -14.83
CA HIS A 4 -16.22 -9.89 -15.68
C HIS A 4 -16.71 -8.68 -14.89
N VAL A 5 -17.05 -8.82 -13.60
CA VAL A 5 -17.58 -7.73 -12.78
C VAL A 5 -16.46 -6.79 -12.28
N ALA A 6 -15.31 -7.34 -11.89
CA ALA A 6 -14.18 -6.55 -11.39
C ALA A 6 -13.53 -5.63 -12.45
N GLY A 7 -13.65 -5.95 -13.73
CA GLY A 7 -13.10 -5.13 -14.82
C GLY A 7 -13.94 -3.88 -15.11
N ALA A 8 -15.26 -4.01 -15.07
CA ALA A 8 -16.15 -2.88 -15.35
C ALA A 8 -16.12 -1.80 -14.26
N ASP A 9 -16.00 -2.22 -12.99
CA ASP A 9 -15.88 -1.28 -11.86
C ASP A 9 -14.54 -0.54 -11.91
N GLN A 10 -13.47 -1.20 -12.34
CA GLN A 10 -12.15 -0.60 -12.46
C GLN A 10 -12.07 0.41 -13.61
N ASP A 11 -12.68 0.10 -14.75
CA ASP A 11 -12.74 1.01 -15.90
C ASP A 11 -13.50 2.30 -15.54
N THR A 12 -14.62 2.19 -14.80
CA THR A 12 -15.41 3.34 -14.33
C THR A 12 -14.62 4.19 -13.30
N ASP A 13 -13.85 3.54 -12.41
CA ASP A 13 -13.00 4.23 -11.43
C ASP A 13 -11.85 4.97 -12.14
N ASP A 14 -11.28 4.37 -13.17
CA ASP A 14 -10.19 4.95 -13.96
C ASP A 14 -10.66 6.18 -14.78
N GLU A 15 -11.84 6.11 -15.39
CA GLU A 15 -12.43 7.27 -16.07
C GLU A 15 -12.69 8.41 -15.09
N ARG A 16 -13.24 8.11 -13.91
CA ARG A 16 -13.52 9.09 -12.87
C ARG A 16 -12.24 9.76 -12.36
N VAL A 17 -11.18 8.99 -12.12
CA VAL A 17 -9.87 9.53 -11.69
C VAL A 17 -9.26 10.38 -12.80
N THR A 18 -9.32 9.95 -14.06
CA THR A 18 -8.81 10.72 -15.20
C THR A 18 -9.49 12.07 -15.32
N ALA A 19 -10.82 12.11 -15.24
CA ALA A 19 -11.60 13.35 -15.28
C ALA A 19 -11.29 14.25 -14.07
N ALA A 20 -11.17 13.67 -12.86
CA ALA A 20 -10.84 14.41 -11.66
C ALA A 20 -9.44 15.02 -11.72
N VAL A 21 -8.44 14.31 -12.25
CA VAL A 21 -7.09 14.85 -12.46
C VAL A 21 -7.13 16.04 -13.42
N ALA A 22 -7.83 15.92 -14.54
CA ALA A 22 -7.96 17.02 -15.50
C ALA A 22 -8.64 18.25 -14.89
N ALA A 23 -9.71 18.09 -14.11
CA ALA A 23 -10.39 19.20 -13.42
C ALA A 23 -9.49 19.83 -12.34
N ALA A 24 -8.78 19.02 -11.55
CA ALA A 24 -7.85 19.49 -10.54
C ALA A 24 -6.68 20.33 -11.12
N GLN A 25 -6.23 20.01 -12.33
CA GLN A 25 -5.22 20.80 -13.05
C GLN A 25 -5.70 22.21 -13.37
N HIS A 26 -7.02 22.41 -13.45
CA HIS A 26 -7.65 23.73 -13.67
C HIS A 26 -8.08 24.42 -12.36
N GLY A 27 -7.64 23.88 -11.21
CA GLY A 27 -7.89 24.50 -9.91
C GLY A 27 -9.18 24.04 -9.21
N ASP A 28 -9.84 22.99 -9.68
CA ASP A 28 -11.01 22.43 -8.98
C ASP A 28 -10.58 21.68 -7.72
N GLU A 29 -10.81 22.29 -6.56
CA GLU A 29 -10.47 21.71 -5.25
C GLU A 29 -11.27 20.44 -4.94
N THR A 30 -12.51 20.32 -5.41
CA THR A 30 -13.36 19.14 -5.18
C THR A 30 -12.84 17.96 -5.97
N ALA A 31 -12.43 18.21 -7.21
CA ALA A 31 -11.78 17.22 -8.05
C ALA A 31 -10.42 16.79 -7.43
N PHE A 32 -9.63 17.74 -6.91
CA PHE A 32 -8.38 17.41 -6.22
C PHE A 32 -8.63 16.54 -4.98
N ARG A 33 -9.64 16.84 -4.16
CA ARG A 33 -10.02 15.98 -3.01
C ARG A 33 -10.40 14.57 -3.45
N THR A 34 -11.08 14.44 -4.58
CA THR A 34 -11.44 13.14 -5.16
C THR A 34 -10.18 12.36 -5.55
N VAL A 35 -9.24 13.00 -6.26
CA VAL A 35 -7.94 12.40 -6.60
C VAL A 35 -7.19 11.97 -5.34
N TYR A 36 -7.10 12.85 -4.34
CA TYR A 36 -6.41 12.57 -3.09
C TYR A 36 -7.01 11.35 -2.38
N ARG A 37 -8.33 11.35 -2.14
CA ARG A 37 -9.03 10.25 -1.44
C ARG A 37 -8.88 8.91 -2.14
N THR A 38 -8.85 8.90 -3.47
CA THR A 38 -8.73 7.67 -4.25
C THR A 38 -7.30 7.14 -4.28
N VAL A 39 -6.31 8.02 -4.38
CA VAL A 39 -4.90 7.64 -4.62
C VAL A 39 -4.12 7.53 -3.31
N HIS A 40 -4.36 8.42 -2.34
CA HIS A 40 -3.57 8.50 -1.10
C HIS A 40 -3.50 7.19 -0.31
N PRO A 41 -4.58 6.44 -0.06
CA PRO A 41 -4.49 5.21 0.72
C PRO A 41 -3.58 4.16 0.08
N ARG A 42 -3.65 4.05 -1.24
CA ARG A 42 -2.81 3.12 -2.03
C ARG A 42 -1.34 3.55 -2.04
N LEU A 43 -1.12 4.87 -2.17
CA LEU A 43 0.22 5.46 -2.15
C LEU A 43 0.88 5.32 -0.79
N LEU A 44 0.13 5.57 0.30
CA LEU A 44 0.57 5.41 1.67
C LEU A 44 0.94 3.96 1.97
N ALA A 45 0.11 3.00 1.56
CA ALA A 45 0.42 1.57 1.67
C ALA A 45 1.74 1.21 0.96
N TYR A 46 1.98 1.80 -0.21
CA TYR A 46 3.25 1.62 -0.92
C TYR A 46 4.43 2.23 -0.17
N VAL A 47 4.29 3.46 0.33
CA VAL A 47 5.35 4.12 1.12
C VAL A 47 5.67 3.33 2.39
N ARG A 48 4.65 2.82 3.11
CA ARG A 48 4.84 1.94 4.28
C ARG A 48 5.72 0.73 4.00
N THR A 49 5.59 0.14 2.82
CA THR A 49 6.44 -0.99 2.40
C THR A 49 7.92 -0.62 2.25
N LEU A 50 8.23 0.66 2.03
CA LEU A 50 9.57 1.15 1.78
C LEU A 50 10.27 1.69 3.04
N VAL A 51 9.55 2.44 3.89
CA VAL A 51 10.12 3.16 5.02
C VAL A 51 9.61 2.70 6.39
N GLY A 52 8.62 1.77 6.41
CA GLY A 52 7.94 1.36 7.63
C GLY A 52 6.83 2.34 8.06
N ASP A 53 6.11 1.98 9.12
CA ASP A 53 4.94 2.74 9.57
C ASP A 53 5.30 4.11 10.16
N ALA A 54 6.42 4.19 10.89
CA ALA A 54 6.81 5.40 11.63
C ALA A 54 7.04 6.63 10.72
N ASP A 55 7.64 6.42 9.54
CA ASP A 55 8.02 7.52 8.64
C ASP A 55 7.08 7.66 7.43
N ALA A 56 6.10 6.75 7.30
CA ALA A 56 5.30 6.65 6.07
C ALA A 56 4.45 7.88 5.79
N GLU A 57 3.79 8.44 6.80
CA GLU A 57 2.93 9.63 6.65
C GLU A 57 3.74 10.86 6.26
N ASP A 58 4.90 11.06 6.85
CA ASP A 58 5.79 12.18 6.53
C ASP A 58 6.29 12.10 5.09
N VAL A 59 6.76 10.91 4.68
CA VAL A 59 7.23 10.67 3.31
C VAL A 59 6.08 10.78 2.28
N ALA A 60 4.89 10.28 2.61
CA ALA A 60 3.72 10.42 1.76
C ALA A 60 3.29 11.90 1.62
N SER A 61 3.36 12.69 2.70
CA SER A 61 3.09 14.13 2.69
C SER A 61 4.09 14.89 1.81
N GLU A 62 5.38 14.58 1.91
CA GLU A 62 6.41 15.14 1.01
C GLU A 62 6.16 14.78 -0.46
N ALA A 63 5.71 13.53 -0.72
CA ALA A 63 5.34 13.10 -2.07
C ALA A 63 4.14 13.91 -2.60
N TRP A 64 3.10 14.12 -1.78
CA TRP A 64 1.93 14.91 -2.15
C TRP A 64 2.26 16.38 -2.40
N LEU A 65 3.15 16.99 -1.63
CA LEU A 65 3.65 18.34 -1.90
C LEU A 65 4.28 18.45 -3.29
N GLN A 66 5.05 17.44 -3.70
CA GLN A 66 5.61 17.41 -5.05
C GLN A 66 4.56 17.13 -6.12
N ILE A 67 3.65 16.17 -5.88
CA ILE A 67 2.55 15.85 -6.80
C ILE A 67 1.72 17.11 -7.07
N THR A 68 1.32 17.85 -6.04
CA THR A 68 0.53 19.08 -6.19
C THR A 68 1.27 20.15 -6.98
N ARG A 69 2.55 20.34 -6.73
CA ARG A 69 3.40 21.31 -7.46
C ARG A 69 3.50 20.99 -8.96
N ASP A 70 3.62 19.71 -9.27
CA ASP A 70 3.90 19.25 -10.65
C ASP A 70 2.61 18.81 -11.38
N LEU A 71 1.46 18.80 -10.70
CA LEU A 71 0.18 18.33 -11.23
C LEU A 71 -0.20 19.01 -12.56
N GLY A 72 -0.02 20.33 -12.65
CA GLY A 72 -0.34 21.09 -13.87
C GLY A 72 0.46 20.69 -15.13
N ARG A 73 1.57 19.94 -14.95
CA ARG A 73 2.41 19.44 -16.06
C ARG A 73 2.13 17.99 -16.38
N PHE A 74 1.34 17.29 -15.56
CA PHE A 74 1.03 15.88 -15.80
C PHE A 74 0.15 15.73 -17.05
N THR A 75 0.43 14.69 -17.84
CA THR A 75 -0.39 14.31 -19.01
C THR A 75 -0.56 12.79 -19.02
N GLY A 76 -1.80 12.34 -19.09
CA GLY A 76 -2.13 10.92 -19.17
C GLY A 76 -3.45 10.58 -18.50
N ASP A 77 -3.76 9.30 -18.52
CA ASP A 77 -4.92 8.67 -17.88
C ASP A 77 -4.63 8.29 -16.40
N ALA A 78 -5.62 7.67 -15.76
CA ALA A 78 -5.53 7.23 -14.37
C ALA A 78 -4.36 6.24 -14.13
N ASP A 79 -4.08 5.31 -15.06
CA ASP A 79 -3.00 4.35 -14.90
C ASP A 79 -1.63 5.05 -14.92
N ARG A 80 -1.44 5.97 -15.87
CA ARG A 80 -0.23 6.80 -15.92
C ARG A 80 -0.11 7.70 -14.68
N PHE A 81 -1.23 8.21 -14.16
CA PHE A 81 -1.23 9.02 -12.95
C PHE A 81 -0.78 8.21 -11.73
N ARG A 82 -1.33 7.00 -11.54
CA ARG A 82 -0.88 6.09 -10.47
C ARG A 82 0.61 5.76 -10.58
N GLY A 83 1.10 5.46 -11.77
CA GLY A 83 2.52 5.20 -12.01
C GLY A 83 3.42 6.41 -11.74
N TRP A 84 2.98 7.60 -12.12
CA TRP A 84 3.69 8.85 -11.88
C TRP A 84 3.75 9.19 -10.39
N THR A 85 2.63 9.12 -9.66
CA THR A 85 2.59 9.36 -8.21
C THR A 85 3.41 8.33 -7.43
N ALA A 86 3.35 7.05 -7.82
CA ALA A 86 4.17 5.99 -7.24
C ALA A 86 5.67 6.23 -7.47
N THR A 87 6.06 6.77 -8.63
CA THR A 87 7.46 7.14 -8.91
C THR A 87 7.94 8.26 -7.99
N ILE A 88 7.12 9.30 -7.80
CA ILE A 88 7.43 10.40 -6.88
C ILE A 88 7.57 9.88 -5.46
N ALA A 89 6.60 9.10 -4.98
CA ALA A 89 6.62 8.54 -3.64
C ALA A 89 7.83 7.63 -3.40
N ARG A 90 8.18 6.77 -4.38
CA ARG A 90 9.37 5.93 -4.30
C ARG A 90 10.65 6.76 -4.18
N ASN A 91 10.78 7.80 -4.97
CA ASN A 91 11.96 8.67 -4.91
C ASN A 91 12.08 9.36 -3.54
N ARG A 92 10.97 9.88 -2.97
CA ARG A 92 10.95 10.45 -1.63
C ARG A 92 11.34 9.43 -0.56
N ALA A 93 10.78 8.21 -0.63
CA ALA A 93 11.13 7.13 0.28
C ALA A 93 12.63 6.77 0.21
N LEU A 94 13.19 6.64 -0.99
CA LEU A 94 14.61 6.35 -1.15
C LEU A 94 15.51 7.49 -0.65
N ASP A 95 15.11 8.74 -0.85
CA ASP A 95 15.85 9.90 -0.32
C ASP A 95 15.78 9.94 1.20
N HIS A 96 14.61 9.63 1.79
CA HIS A 96 14.45 9.49 3.24
C HIS A 96 15.36 8.41 3.81
N ILE A 97 15.35 7.19 3.25
CA ILE A 97 16.22 6.09 3.67
C ILE A 97 17.70 6.48 3.62
N ARG A 98 18.12 7.17 2.54
CA ARG A 98 19.51 7.66 2.43
C ARG A 98 19.85 8.72 3.47
N LYS A 99 18.89 9.56 3.84
CA LYS A 99 19.05 10.61 4.85
C LYS A 99 19.16 10.02 6.25
N VAL A 100 18.30 9.07 6.59
CA VAL A 100 18.32 8.36 7.89
C VAL A 100 19.58 7.50 8.00
N GLY A 101 19.95 6.75 6.98
CA GLY A 101 21.16 5.91 6.98
C GLY A 101 22.49 6.69 7.05
N ARG A 102 22.49 8.00 6.81
CA ARG A 102 23.67 8.87 6.98
C ARG A 102 23.73 9.55 8.35
N ARG A 103 22.65 9.51 9.17
CA ARG A 103 22.72 10.00 10.54
C ARG A 103 23.49 8.98 11.38
N PRO A 104 24.55 9.42 12.14
CA PRO A 104 25.12 8.59 13.19
C PRO A 104 23.98 8.30 14.17
N LEU A 105 23.75 7.03 14.49
CA LEU A 105 22.75 6.61 15.48
C LEU A 105 23.02 7.36 16.80
N PRO A 106 22.12 8.22 17.30
CA PRO A 106 22.06 8.49 18.71
C PRO A 106 21.54 7.18 19.33
N GLY A 107 22.32 6.57 20.22
CA GLY A 107 21.83 5.44 21.00
C GLY A 107 20.60 5.89 21.79
N GLY A 108 19.48 5.21 21.60
CA GLY A 108 18.28 5.52 22.37
C GLY A 108 17.05 4.83 21.77
N ASP A 109 16.54 3.90 22.54
CA ASP A 109 15.16 3.38 22.64
C ASP A 109 14.28 3.44 21.39
N GLU A 110 14.05 2.25 20.84
CA GLU A 110 12.93 1.98 19.95
C GLU A 110 11.62 2.04 20.73
N THR A 111 11.05 3.24 20.83
CA THR A 111 9.64 3.39 21.19
C THR A 111 8.82 3.10 19.95
N VAL A 112 8.34 1.86 19.83
CA VAL A 112 7.32 1.49 18.86
C VAL A 112 6.03 2.22 19.23
N LEU A 113 5.85 3.41 18.70
CA LEU A 113 4.55 4.09 18.71
C LEU A 113 3.67 3.38 17.69
N HIS A 114 2.79 2.51 18.20
CA HIS A 114 1.66 2.00 17.43
C HIS A 114 0.82 3.19 16.99
N GLY A 115 0.79 3.44 15.67
CA GLY A 115 -0.06 4.48 15.09
C GLY A 115 -1.51 4.25 15.50
N ILE A 116 -2.14 5.28 16.07
CA ILE A 116 -3.56 5.30 16.38
C ILE A 116 -4.30 5.16 15.06
N PRO A 117 -5.18 4.17 14.86
CA PRO A 117 -5.97 4.05 13.65
C PRO A 117 -6.81 5.32 13.50
N ASP A 118 -6.79 5.91 12.31
CA ASP A 118 -7.70 6.99 11.95
C ASP A 118 -9.14 6.49 12.19
N ARG A 119 -9.95 7.32 12.87
CA ARG A 119 -11.30 6.95 13.27
C ARG A 119 -12.17 6.80 12.03
N SER A 120 -12.32 5.60 11.53
CA SER A 120 -13.38 5.26 10.60
C SER A 120 -14.70 5.15 11.37
N ASP A 121 -15.71 5.89 10.92
CA ASP A 121 -16.98 6.03 11.63
C ASP A 121 -17.95 4.84 11.48
N THR A 122 -17.55 3.78 10.76
CA THR A 122 -18.38 2.59 10.54
C THR A 122 -17.64 1.29 10.88
N ALA A 123 -18.38 0.28 11.36
CA ALA A 123 -17.84 -1.04 11.67
C ALA A 123 -17.21 -1.72 10.43
N ASP A 124 -17.76 -1.47 9.25
CA ASP A 124 -17.26 -2.03 7.99
C ASP A 124 -15.92 -1.39 7.57
N GLU A 125 -15.76 -0.08 7.76
CA GLU A 125 -14.49 0.61 7.51
C GLU A 125 -13.41 0.18 8.51
N ALA A 126 -13.78 -0.02 9.79
CA ALA A 126 -12.87 -0.55 10.80
C ALA A 126 -12.40 -1.97 10.45
N LEU A 127 -13.31 -2.85 10.02
CA LEU A 127 -12.97 -4.20 9.57
C LEU A 127 -12.09 -4.19 8.31
N ALA A 128 -12.39 -3.33 7.34
CA ALA A 128 -11.57 -3.17 6.13
C ALA A 128 -10.17 -2.64 6.46
N SER A 129 -10.06 -1.69 7.41
CA SER A 129 -8.78 -1.17 7.90
C SER A 129 -7.95 -2.24 8.60
N LEU A 130 -8.57 -3.07 9.46
CA LEU A 130 -7.90 -4.21 10.11
C LEU A 130 -7.43 -5.26 9.10
N ALA A 131 -8.26 -5.59 8.10
CA ALA A 131 -7.89 -6.52 7.03
C ALA A 131 -6.70 -5.97 6.20
N THR A 132 -6.71 -4.67 5.90
CA THR A 132 -5.63 -3.99 5.19
C THR A 132 -4.34 -3.99 6.03
N GLY A 133 -4.43 -3.70 7.33
CA GLY A 133 -3.28 -3.75 8.25
C GLY A 133 -2.66 -5.15 8.34
N ARG A 134 -3.49 -6.19 8.45
CA ARG A 134 -3.02 -7.59 8.45
C ARG A 134 -2.34 -7.96 7.13
N ALA A 135 -2.92 -7.57 6.00
CA ALA A 135 -2.32 -7.80 4.69
C ALA A 135 -0.96 -7.10 4.54
N MET A 136 -0.85 -5.85 5.01
CA MET A 136 0.41 -5.11 4.98
C MET A 136 1.47 -5.72 5.91
N ALA A 137 1.09 -6.21 7.09
CA ALA A 137 1.98 -6.93 8.00
C ALA A 137 2.53 -8.23 7.37
N LEU A 138 1.74 -8.95 6.59
CA LEU A 138 2.21 -10.11 5.84
C LEU A 138 3.13 -9.71 4.68
N ILE A 139 2.82 -8.64 3.98
CA ILE A 139 3.65 -8.12 2.88
C ILE A 139 5.03 -7.68 3.40
N SER A 140 5.12 -7.11 4.59
CA SER A 140 6.40 -6.70 5.20
C SER A 140 7.35 -7.87 5.51
N ARG A 141 6.82 -9.10 5.58
CA ARG A 141 7.61 -10.34 5.74
C ARG A 141 8.19 -10.86 4.43
N LEU A 142 7.85 -10.27 3.29
CA LEU A 142 8.41 -10.64 1.99
C LEU A 142 9.79 -10.00 1.78
N PRO A 143 10.66 -10.61 0.93
CA PRO A 143 11.82 -9.90 0.39
C PRO A 143 11.41 -8.59 -0.29
N ALA A 144 12.20 -7.53 -0.10
CA ALA A 144 11.85 -6.16 -0.51
C ALA A 144 11.42 -6.04 -1.99
N ASP A 145 12.09 -6.75 -2.90
CA ASP A 145 11.76 -6.72 -4.33
C ASP A 145 10.42 -7.41 -4.64
N GLN A 146 10.02 -8.40 -3.84
CA GLN A 146 8.72 -9.07 -3.96
C GLN A 146 7.62 -8.22 -3.34
N ALA A 147 7.86 -7.63 -2.16
CA ALA A 147 6.94 -6.72 -1.49
C ALA A 147 6.60 -5.52 -2.40
N GLU A 148 7.62 -4.81 -2.93
CA GLU A 148 7.40 -3.71 -3.86
C GLU A 148 6.58 -4.13 -5.09
N ALA A 149 6.94 -5.27 -5.71
CA ALA A 149 6.23 -5.75 -6.90
C ALA A 149 4.78 -6.14 -6.60
N VAL A 150 4.50 -6.77 -5.45
CA VAL A 150 3.14 -7.13 -5.02
C VAL A 150 2.32 -5.88 -4.76
N VAL A 151 2.83 -4.92 -3.99
CA VAL A 151 2.07 -3.71 -3.64
C VAL A 151 1.78 -2.85 -4.87
N LEU A 152 2.75 -2.64 -5.75
CA LEU A 152 2.52 -1.88 -6.98
C LEU A 152 1.48 -2.55 -7.89
N ARG A 153 1.47 -3.89 -7.95
CA ARG A 153 0.55 -4.65 -8.80
C ARG A 153 -0.84 -4.84 -8.19
N ALA A 154 -0.93 -5.18 -6.90
CA ALA A 154 -2.17 -5.58 -6.25
C ALA A 154 -2.84 -4.43 -5.49
N VAL A 155 -2.09 -3.50 -4.91
CA VAL A 155 -2.63 -2.39 -4.09
C VAL A 155 -2.73 -1.11 -4.92
N VAL A 156 -1.63 -0.68 -5.55
CA VAL A 156 -1.62 0.53 -6.40
C VAL A 156 -2.38 0.29 -7.71
N GLY A 157 -2.45 -0.95 -8.19
CA GLY A 157 -3.22 -1.34 -9.36
C GLY A 157 -2.46 -1.14 -10.68
N LEU A 158 -1.13 -1.02 -10.66
CA LEU A 158 -0.34 -0.84 -11.88
C LEU A 158 -0.24 -2.14 -12.69
N ASP A 159 -0.23 -2.03 -14.01
CA ASP A 159 0.17 -3.13 -14.87
C ASP A 159 1.67 -3.44 -14.74
N ALA A 160 2.14 -4.57 -15.30
CA ALA A 160 3.54 -4.97 -15.15
C ALA A 160 4.52 -4.03 -15.86
N LYS A 161 4.08 -3.29 -16.89
CA LYS A 161 4.90 -2.33 -17.62
C LYS A 161 5.05 -1.04 -16.82
N SER A 162 3.97 -0.51 -16.29
CA SER A 162 3.94 0.69 -15.43
C SER A 162 4.70 0.45 -14.13
N ALA A 163 4.49 -0.69 -13.46
CA ALA A 163 5.26 -1.06 -12.28
C ALA A 163 6.77 -1.24 -12.58
N ALA A 164 7.13 -1.74 -13.76
CA ALA A 164 8.52 -1.87 -14.17
C ALA A 164 9.20 -0.50 -14.37
N GLN A 165 8.47 0.49 -14.88
CA GLN A 165 8.95 1.87 -14.99
C GLN A 165 9.23 2.47 -13.60
N VAL A 166 8.31 2.30 -12.64
CA VAL A 166 8.49 2.75 -11.25
C VAL A 166 9.72 2.13 -10.61
N LEU A 167 9.93 0.82 -10.82
CA LEU A 167 11.02 0.07 -10.20
C LEU A 167 12.36 0.16 -10.94
N GLY A 168 12.39 0.71 -12.16
CA GLY A 168 13.57 0.67 -13.02
C GLY A 168 13.97 -0.75 -13.43
N LYS A 169 12.97 -1.66 -13.56
CA LYS A 169 13.17 -3.09 -13.87
C LYS A 169 12.52 -3.46 -15.19
N ARG A 170 12.76 -4.68 -15.67
CA ARG A 170 12.07 -5.23 -16.85
C ARG A 170 10.68 -5.76 -16.46
N PRO A 171 9.63 -5.63 -17.29
CA PRO A 171 8.28 -6.11 -16.98
C PRO A 171 8.22 -7.59 -16.62
N GLY A 172 9.05 -8.43 -17.25
CA GLY A 172 9.16 -9.86 -16.91
C GLY A 172 9.67 -10.10 -15.49
N ALA A 173 10.65 -9.32 -15.04
CA ALA A 173 11.18 -9.41 -13.68
C ALA A 173 10.10 -9.03 -12.64
N VAL A 174 9.33 -7.96 -12.91
CA VAL A 174 8.23 -7.55 -12.04
C VAL A 174 7.15 -8.63 -11.94
N ARG A 175 6.74 -9.24 -13.07
CA ARG A 175 5.80 -10.37 -13.06
C ARG A 175 6.30 -11.52 -12.20
N THR A 176 7.57 -11.88 -12.36
CA THR A 176 8.18 -12.98 -11.59
C THR A 176 8.26 -12.65 -10.10
N SER A 177 8.70 -11.44 -9.71
CA SER A 177 8.75 -11.02 -8.30
C SER A 177 7.36 -10.96 -7.69
N ALA A 178 6.36 -10.38 -8.37
CA ALA A 178 4.99 -10.35 -7.90
C ALA A 178 4.39 -11.76 -7.73
N HIS A 179 4.60 -12.66 -8.70
CA HIS A 179 4.12 -14.05 -8.59
C HIS A 179 4.76 -14.79 -7.41
N ARG A 180 6.08 -14.67 -7.22
CA ARG A 180 6.77 -15.27 -6.08
C ARG A 180 6.29 -14.70 -4.77
N GLY A 181 6.09 -13.37 -4.69
CA GLY A 181 5.57 -12.70 -3.51
C GLY A 181 4.16 -13.16 -3.16
N LEU A 182 3.25 -13.23 -4.13
CA LEU A 182 1.87 -13.72 -3.90
C LEU A 182 1.84 -15.18 -3.44
N ARG A 183 2.70 -16.04 -4.02
CA ARG A 183 2.81 -17.42 -3.57
C ARG A 183 3.30 -17.50 -2.13
N ARG A 184 4.32 -16.71 -1.77
CA ARG A 184 4.83 -16.66 -0.39
C ARG A 184 3.79 -16.12 0.60
N LEU A 185 2.97 -15.15 0.18
CA LEU A 185 1.85 -14.66 1.00
C LEU A 185 0.81 -15.74 1.26
N ALA A 186 0.49 -16.58 0.26
CA ALA A 186 -0.42 -17.71 0.46
C ALA A 186 0.13 -18.69 1.50
N GLU A 187 1.42 -19.05 1.42
CA GLU A 187 2.10 -19.90 2.40
C GLU A 187 2.02 -19.28 3.82
N LEU A 188 2.30 -17.97 3.96
CA LEU A 188 2.23 -17.25 5.24
C LEU A 188 0.81 -17.18 5.82
N LEU A 189 -0.22 -17.08 4.98
CA LEU A 189 -1.62 -17.10 5.42
C LEU A 189 -2.05 -18.47 5.92
N GLU A 190 -1.58 -19.55 5.29
CA GLU A 190 -1.84 -20.92 5.75
C GLU A 190 -1.19 -21.18 7.12
N ASP A 191 0.05 -20.74 7.33
CA ASP A 191 0.76 -20.83 8.59
C ASP A 191 0.07 -20.05 9.73
N ASP A 192 -0.39 -18.81 9.45
CA ASP A 192 -1.11 -17.96 10.41
C ASP A 192 -2.44 -18.61 10.85
N THR A 193 -3.21 -19.17 9.89
CA THR A 193 -4.49 -19.84 10.19
C THR A 193 -4.28 -21.14 10.98
N ALA A 194 -3.20 -21.86 10.72
CA ALA A 194 -2.84 -23.05 11.48
C ALA A 194 -2.44 -22.72 12.94
N SER A 195 -1.79 -21.58 13.15
CA SER A 195 -1.39 -21.11 14.49
C SER A 195 -2.58 -20.63 15.33
N ASP A 196 -3.54 -19.93 14.73
CA ASP A 196 -4.76 -19.46 15.42
C ASP A 196 -5.74 -20.60 15.78
N GLY A 197 -5.68 -21.74 15.06
CA GLY A 197 -6.53 -22.91 15.28
C GLY A 197 -6.14 -23.79 16.47
N VAL A 198 -4.98 -23.60 17.09
CA VAL A 198 -4.46 -24.47 18.18
C VAL A 198 -4.89 -24.01 19.57
N THR A 199 -5.52 -22.87 19.75
CA THR A 199 -5.79 -22.29 21.09
C THR A 199 -7.14 -22.71 21.70
N PHE A 200 -7.92 -23.63 21.13
CA PHE A 200 -9.22 -24.05 21.65
C PHE A 200 -9.34 -25.57 21.98
N ALA A 201 -8.27 -26.20 22.45
CA ALA A 201 -8.36 -27.58 22.94
C ALA A 201 -7.65 -27.70 24.30
N GLY A 202 -8.37 -27.42 25.40
CA GLY A 202 -7.85 -27.70 26.73
C GLY A 202 -8.58 -27.01 27.89
N ALA A 203 -9.90 -27.14 28.01
CA ALA A 203 -10.56 -26.96 29.28
C ALA A 203 -10.44 -28.26 30.11
N PRO A 204 -9.78 -28.27 31.27
CA PRO A 204 -9.79 -29.44 32.15
C PRO A 204 -11.19 -29.62 32.73
N THR A 205 -11.80 -30.75 32.44
CA THR A 205 -13.00 -31.26 33.07
C THR A 205 -12.71 -31.49 34.56
N GLN A 206 -13.26 -30.67 35.45
CA GLN A 206 -13.22 -30.88 36.87
C GLN A 206 -14.16 -32.01 37.21
N LYS A 207 -13.60 -33.22 37.46
CA LYS A 207 -14.33 -34.35 38.06
C LYS A 207 -14.41 -34.17 39.57
N ASP A 208 -15.66 -34.22 40.04
CA ASP A 208 -16.14 -34.70 41.33
C ASP A 208 -15.13 -34.98 42.44
N VAL A 209 -15.31 -34.30 43.58
CA VAL A 209 -14.99 -34.86 44.89
C VAL A 209 -16.25 -34.81 45.78
N ARG A 210 -16.58 -35.93 46.24
CA ARG A 210 -17.61 -36.38 47.12
C ARG A 210 -17.46 -35.77 48.55
#